data_87622e81cedd0fa87c3018754eafdd1b
#
_entry.id   87622e81cedd0fa87c3018754eafdd1b
#
_cell.length_a   1.000
_cell.length_b   1.000
_cell.length_c   1.000
_cell.angle_alpha   90.00
_cell.angle_beta   90.00
_cell.angle_gamma   90.00
#
_symmetry.space_group_name_H-M   'P 1'
#
loop_
_entity.id
_entity.type
_entity.pdbx_description
1 polymer ?
#
loop_
_entity_poly.entity_id
_entity_poly.type
_entity_poly.pdbx_seq_one_letter_code
_entity_poly.pdbx_strand_id
1 'polypeptide(L)'
;MLIFEQRISIMHIAQNLKFLRKRKGKSQEEMAQALGLNRSTYSGYENEVAQPSLELLLQLAQSEKLPLEVLLSQPLDKLPAAELDAFQGAWRGEASGQNLRVLTTVVNTQNEEEIELISEKVSAGYTSGYADPNYLQELPTLRLPFLSKDRKYRAFPIAGDSMPPVVHGSYVVGEFVQDWLRLPSNTPCVVVTKADGIVFKYVQNLLQEQQILRLSSTNPLYAPFEVPVAEVLEIWRFVSYISRELPDIQLDHAGLGSQIRAMQADLQAALRGHNK
;
A
#
# COMPACT_ATOMS: atom_id res chain seq x y z
N MET A 1 12.07 -16.39 35.54
CA MET A 1 10.64 -16.08 35.63
C MET A 1 10.50 -14.64 36.07
N LEU A 2 10.65 -13.66 35.13
CA LEU A 2 10.52 -12.19 35.32
C LEU A 2 10.82 -11.53 33.99
N ILE A 3 10.03 -11.88 32.94
CA ILE A 3 10.04 -11.17 31.67
C ILE A 3 8.58 -11.17 31.19
N PHE A 4 8.08 -10.02 30.85
CA PHE A 4 6.75 -9.69 30.35
C PHE A 4 5.77 -9.07 31.36
N GLU A 5 6.20 -7.96 31.96
CA GLU A 5 5.30 -6.84 32.18
C GLU A 5 5.95 -5.53 31.69
N GLN A 6 6.43 -5.48 30.48
CA GLN A 6 6.30 -4.23 29.72
C GLN A 6 4.85 -4.18 29.23
N ARG A 7 3.92 -3.81 30.10
CA ARG A 7 2.77 -3.05 29.67
C ARG A 7 3.33 -1.93 28.84
N ILE A 8 3.15 -2.05 27.53
CA ILE A 8 3.19 -0.92 26.63
C ILE A 8 2.25 0.07 27.33
N SER A 9 2.81 1.04 28.00
CA SER A 9 2.08 2.17 28.57
C SER A 9 1.67 3.00 27.37
N ILE A 10 0.84 2.38 26.57
CA ILE A 10 0.08 3.03 25.54
C ILE A 10 -1.04 3.66 26.33
N MET A 11 -1.08 4.89 26.23
CA MET A 11 -2.24 5.65 25.84
C MET A 11 -2.47 6.79 26.80
N HIS A 12 -1.99 7.87 26.34
CA HIS A 12 -2.50 9.16 26.78
C HIS A 12 -3.91 9.45 26.23
N ILE A 13 -4.63 8.42 25.68
CA ILE A 13 -5.89 8.65 24.96
C ILE A 13 -6.96 9.30 25.83
N ALA A 14 -7.15 8.84 27.06
CA ALA A 14 -8.13 9.40 27.96
C ALA A 14 -7.78 10.87 28.32
N GLN A 15 -6.50 11.13 28.60
CA GLN A 15 -5.97 12.46 28.87
C GLN A 15 -6.10 13.36 27.63
N ASN A 16 -5.80 12.83 26.45
CA ASN A 16 -5.89 13.56 25.19
C ASN A 16 -7.33 13.87 24.80
N LEU A 17 -8.27 12.94 24.99
CA LEU A 17 -9.70 13.21 24.79
C LEU A 17 -10.18 14.37 25.67
N LYS A 18 -9.83 14.34 26.95
CA LYS A 18 -10.18 15.39 27.90
C LYS A 18 -9.53 16.73 27.54
N PHE A 19 -8.27 16.72 27.09
CA PHE A 19 -7.55 17.92 26.63
C PHE A 19 -8.22 18.50 25.38
N LEU A 20 -8.47 17.72 24.34
CA LEU A 20 -9.08 18.15 23.10
C LEU A 20 -10.49 18.72 23.33
N ARG A 21 -11.30 18.07 24.14
CA ARG A 21 -12.62 18.57 24.53
C ARG A 21 -12.53 19.93 25.21
N LYS A 22 -11.64 20.07 26.21
CA LYS A 22 -11.44 21.32 26.93
C LYS A 22 -10.93 22.44 26.02
N ARG A 23 -10.00 22.12 25.11
CA ARG A 23 -9.48 23.08 24.11
C ARG A 23 -10.59 23.63 23.22
N LYS A 24 -11.62 22.81 22.93
CA LYS A 24 -12.82 23.21 22.17
C LYS A 24 -13.90 23.89 23.03
N GLY A 25 -13.69 24.04 24.32
CA GLY A 25 -14.69 24.60 25.23
C GLY A 25 -15.96 23.77 25.37
N LYS A 26 -15.94 22.46 25.00
CA LYS A 26 -17.11 21.60 25.00
C LYS A 26 -17.31 20.88 26.33
N SER A 27 -18.57 20.65 26.71
CA SER A 27 -18.96 19.70 27.76
C SER A 27 -18.79 18.26 27.27
N GLN A 28 -18.81 17.27 28.17
CA GLN A 28 -18.80 15.85 27.81
C GLN A 28 -20.00 15.47 26.96
N GLU A 29 -21.17 16.05 27.20
CA GLU A 29 -22.39 15.85 26.43
C GLU A 29 -22.23 16.32 24.98
N GLU A 30 -21.78 17.55 24.78
CA GLU A 30 -21.60 18.15 23.45
C GLU A 30 -20.50 17.42 22.63
N MET A 31 -19.45 16.93 23.32
CA MET A 31 -18.42 16.18 22.64
C MET A 31 -18.90 14.76 22.27
N ALA A 32 -19.67 14.12 23.14
CA ALA A 32 -20.31 12.83 22.87
C ALA A 32 -21.24 12.94 21.66
N GLN A 33 -22.13 13.93 21.61
CA GLN A 33 -23.03 14.17 20.48
C GLN A 33 -22.25 14.39 19.17
N ALA A 34 -21.17 15.16 19.20
CA ALA A 34 -20.34 15.41 18.01
C ALA A 34 -19.68 14.13 17.46
N LEU A 35 -19.52 13.10 18.30
CA LEU A 35 -18.94 11.80 17.95
C LEU A 35 -19.98 10.70 17.76
N GLY A 36 -21.28 11.04 17.80
CA GLY A 36 -22.36 10.06 17.68
C GLY A 36 -22.48 9.10 18.89
N LEU A 37 -21.99 9.53 20.06
CA LEU A 37 -21.97 8.74 21.29
C LEU A 37 -22.96 9.30 22.34
N ASN A 38 -23.29 8.47 23.32
CA ASN A 38 -23.93 8.96 24.52
C ASN A 38 -22.86 9.49 25.53
N ARG A 39 -23.28 10.39 26.44
CA ARG A 39 -22.41 11.01 27.42
C ARG A 39 -21.71 9.99 28.32
N SER A 40 -22.39 8.92 28.74
CA SER A 40 -21.83 7.91 29.64
C SER A 40 -20.66 7.15 28.98
N THR A 41 -20.79 6.81 27.72
CA THR A 41 -19.71 6.17 26.92
C THR A 41 -18.50 7.09 26.79
N TYR A 42 -18.73 8.36 26.39
CA TYR A 42 -17.63 9.32 26.28
C TYR A 42 -16.94 9.58 27.62
N SER A 43 -17.72 9.71 28.68
CA SER A 43 -17.17 9.84 30.05
C SER A 43 -16.37 8.62 30.47
N GLY A 44 -16.80 7.41 30.07
CA GLY A 44 -16.06 6.17 30.30
C GLY A 44 -14.67 6.20 29.64
N TYR A 45 -14.54 6.77 28.46
CA TYR A 45 -13.24 6.94 27.79
C TYR A 45 -12.33 7.94 28.49
N GLU A 46 -12.86 9.09 28.91
CA GLU A 46 -12.06 10.10 29.64
C GLU A 46 -11.61 9.63 31.04
N ASN A 47 -12.32 8.67 31.63
CA ASN A 47 -12.04 8.13 32.97
C ASN A 47 -11.38 6.75 32.93
N GLU A 48 -10.92 6.28 31.78
CA GLU A 48 -10.23 4.99 31.59
C GLU A 48 -11.07 3.76 31.97
N VAL A 49 -12.41 3.90 32.06
CA VAL A 49 -13.35 2.81 32.36
C VAL A 49 -13.57 1.93 31.14
N ALA A 50 -13.47 2.52 29.95
CA ALA A 50 -13.61 1.83 28.68
C ALA A 50 -12.60 2.39 27.67
N GLN A 51 -12.31 1.62 26.62
CA GLN A 51 -11.44 2.04 25.52
C GLN A 51 -12.27 2.41 24.29
N PRO A 52 -11.93 3.51 23.57
CA PRO A 52 -12.55 3.84 22.31
C PRO A 52 -12.28 2.75 21.24
N SER A 53 -13.25 2.55 20.35
CA SER A 53 -13.02 1.69 19.17
C SER A 53 -12.01 2.32 18.22
N LEU A 54 -11.40 1.49 17.35
CA LEU A 54 -10.47 1.97 16.35
C LEU A 54 -11.13 2.98 15.41
N GLU A 55 -12.39 2.75 15.02
CA GLU A 55 -13.16 3.65 14.16
C GLU A 55 -13.30 5.03 14.79
N LEU A 56 -13.60 5.07 16.11
CA LEU A 56 -13.71 6.34 16.85
C LEU A 56 -12.37 7.06 16.93
N LEU A 57 -11.28 6.33 17.16
CA LEU A 57 -9.92 6.90 17.21
C LEU A 57 -9.53 7.50 15.86
N LEU A 58 -9.88 6.84 14.76
CA LEU A 58 -9.66 7.35 13.41
C LEU A 58 -10.50 8.59 13.12
N GLN A 59 -11.78 8.59 13.50
CA GLN A 59 -12.66 9.74 13.38
C GLN A 59 -12.13 10.94 14.16
N LEU A 60 -11.61 10.71 15.37
CA LEU A 60 -10.97 11.74 16.19
C LEU A 60 -9.71 12.29 15.53
N ALA A 61 -8.81 11.42 15.07
CA ALA A 61 -7.58 11.82 14.39
C ALA A 61 -7.88 12.71 13.17
N GLN A 62 -8.91 12.38 12.39
CA GLN A 62 -9.37 13.17 11.25
C GLN A 62 -9.95 14.52 11.70
N SER A 63 -10.87 14.52 12.66
CA SER A 63 -11.55 15.73 13.11
C SER A 63 -10.60 16.74 13.77
N GLU A 64 -9.56 16.24 14.44
CA GLU A 64 -8.55 17.05 15.12
C GLU A 64 -7.35 17.38 14.24
N LYS A 65 -7.29 16.81 13.03
CA LYS A 65 -6.15 16.92 12.11
C LYS A 65 -4.82 16.51 12.77
N LEU A 66 -4.83 15.42 13.51
CA LEU A 66 -3.68 14.87 14.20
C LEU A 66 -3.36 13.46 13.70
N PRO A 67 -2.07 13.11 13.53
CA PRO A 67 -1.69 11.72 13.31
C PRO A 67 -2.20 10.82 14.44
N LEU A 68 -2.72 9.64 14.10
CA LEU A 68 -3.22 8.70 15.10
C LEU A 68 -2.14 8.30 16.10
N GLU A 69 -0.91 8.15 15.64
CA GLU A 69 0.24 7.88 16.48
C GLU A 69 0.44 8.96 17.55
N VAL A 70 0.36 10.24 17.16
CA VAL A 70 0.47 11.38 18.08
C VAL A 70 -0.70 11.39 19.07
N LEU A 71 -1.91 11.11 18.61
CA LEU A 71 -3.11 11.03 19.45
C LEU A 71 -2.99 9.92 20.52
N LEU A 72 -2.33 8.82 20.21
CA LEU A 72 -2.18 7.66 21.10
C LEU A 72 -0.96 7.75 22.01
N SER A 73 0.19 8.17 21.49
CA SER A 73 1.49 8.02 22.14
C SER A 73 2.01 9.28 22.83
N GLN A 74 1.51 10.48 22.45
CA GLN A 74 1.98 11.75 22.98
C GLN A 74 0.98 12.37 23.95
N PRO A 75 1.41 12.87 25.12
CA PRO A 75 0.55 13.64 26.02
C PRO A 75 0.33 15.06 25.43
N LEU A 76 -0.80 15.26 24.73
CA LEU A 76 -1.08 16.49 24.01
C LEU A 76 -1.13 17.74 24.90
N ASP A 77 -1.45 17.59 26.16
CA ASP A 77 -1.47 18.66 27.17
C ASP A 77 -0.07 19.15 27.55
N LYS A 78 0.97 18.37 27.24
CA LYS A 78 2.38 18.73 27.49
C LYS A 78 3.10 19.23 26.24
N LEU A 79 2.49 19.11 25.07
CA LEU A 79 3.09 19.62 23.84
C LEU A 79 2.98 21.14 23.76
N PRO A 80 4.04 21.83 23.30
CA PRO A 80 3.95 23.25 22.97
C PRO A 80 2.86 23.51 21.93
N ALA A 81 2.12 24.60 22.08
CA ALA A 81 1.05 24.96 21.13
C ALA A 81 1.55 25.02 19.67
N ALA A 82 2.76 25.54 19.47
CA ALA A 82 3.38 25.61 18.15
C ALA A 82 3.63 24.23 17.52
N GLU A 83 3.95 23.22 18.31
CA GLU A 83 4.17 21.85 17.85
C GLU A 83 2.84 21.17 17.50
N LEU A 84 1.81 21.39 18.31
CA LEU A 84 0.47 20.90 18.02
C LEU A 84 -0.12 21.56 16.76
N ASP A 85 0.10 22.86 16.59
CA ASP A 85 -0.30 23.59 15.38
C ASP A 85 0.51 23.15 14.15
N ALA A 86 1.79 22.77 14.33
CA ALA A 86 2.61 22.18 13.27
C ALA A 86 2.07 20.82 12.81
N PHE A 87 1.65 19.95 13.74
CA PHE A 87 0.98 18.69 13.38
C PHE A 87 -0.32 18.96 12.61
N GLN A 88 -1.13 19.91 13.06
CA GLN A 88 -2.38 20.28 12.40
C GLN A 88 -2.16 20.96 11.05
N GLY A 89 -1.12 21.79 10.92
CA GLY A 89 -0.75 22.46 9.68
C GLY A 89 -0.08 21.53 8.66
N ALA A 90 0.67 20.55 9.13
CA ALA A 90 1.26 19.49 8.30
C ALA A 90 0.24 18.41 7.91
N TRP A 91 -0.97 18.44 8.49
CA TRP A 91 -2.03 17.50 8.19
C TRP A 91 -2.49 17.64 6.74
N ARG A 92 -2.07 16.71 5.91
CA ARG A 92 -2.44 16.64 4.47
C ARG A 92 -3.64 15.73 4.19
N GLY A 93 -4.38 15.34 5.22
CA GLY A 93 -5.47 14.36 5.10
C GLY A 93 -4.98 12.92 4.93
N GLU A 94 -3.67 12.71 4.88
CA GLU A 94 -3.03 11.41 4.63
C GLU A 94 -3.09 10.47 5.83
N ALA A 95 -3.35 10.99 7.03
CA ALA A 95 -3.60 10.19 8.23
C ALA A 95 -5.10 10.00 8.50
N SER A 96 -5.95 10.24 7.53
CA SER A 96 -7.30 9.69 7.62
C SER A 96 -7.17 8.19 7.54
N GLY A 97 -7.78 7.47 8.46
CA GLY A 97 -7.76 6.00 8.50
C GLY A 97 -8.27 5.29 7.24
N GLN A 98 -8.53 6.04 6.17
CA GLN A 98 -8.67 5.51 4.83
C GLN A 98 -7.37 4.88 4.32
N ASN A 99 -6.20 5.26 4.88
CA ASN A 99 -4.90 4.71 4.51
C ASN A 99 -4.24 3.89 5.64
N LEU A 100 -4.83 3.83 6.84
CA LEU A 100 -4.43 2.85 7.85
C LEU A 100 -5.03 1.51 7.47
N ARG A 101 -4.36 0.80 6.59
CA ARG A 101 -4.73 -0.56 6.21
C ARG A 101 -4.16 -1.49 7.25
N VAL A 102 -5.02 -2.02 8.09
CA VAL A 102 -4.70 -3.20 8.88
C VAL A 102 -4.56 -4.33 7.87
N LEU A 103 -3.34 -4.56 7.41
CA LEU A 103 -3.04 -5.76 6.64
C LEU A 103 -3.21 -6.95 7.60
N THR A 104 -4.25 -7.71 7.37
CA THR A 104 -4.42 -8.96 8.08
C THR A 104 -3.26 -9.86 7.72
N THR A 105 -2.54 -10.30 8.72
CA THR A 105 -1.41 -11.19 8.59
C THR A 105 -1.89 -12.61 8.84
N VAL A 106 -1.71 -13.50 7.90
CA VAL A 106 -1.86 -14.94 8.12
C VAL A 106 -0.56 -15.42 8.74
N VAL A 107 -0.65 -15.90 9.97
CA VAL A 107 0.49 -16.54 10.66
C VAL A 107 0.24 -18.04 10.74
N ASN A 108 1.29 -18.82 10.56
CA ASN A 108 1.23 -20.27 10.77
C ASN A 108 1.18 -20.62 12.26
N THR A 109 1.09 -21.92 12.56
CA THR A 109 1.10 -22.46 13.93
C THR A 109 2.36 -22.14 14.74
N GLN A 110 3.42 -21.64 14.06
CA GLN A 110 4.69 -21.22 14.65
C GLN A 110 4.81 -19.70 14.78
N ASN A 111 3.71 -18.96 14.54
CA ASN A 111 3.65 -17.50 14.56
C ASN A 111 4.59 -16.82 13.53
N GLU A 112 4.89 -17.50 12.41
CA GLU A 112 5.65 -16.94 11.30
C GLU A 112 4.70 -16.45 10.21
N GLU A 113 4.98 -15.26 9.66
CA GLU A 113 4.23 -14.71 8.54
C GLU A 113 4.46 -15.52 7.27
N GLU A 114 3.39 -15.82 6.57
CA GLU A 114 3.39 -16.51 5.29
C GLU A 114 2.92 -15.55 4.18
N ILE A 115 3.34 -15.85 2.95
CA ILE A 115 3.00 -15.04 1.77
C ILE A 115 1.67 -15.55 1.25
N GLU A 116 0.61 -14.75 1.35
CA GLU A 116 -0.69 -15.10 0.79
C GLU A 116 -0.61 -15.14 -0.74
N LEU A 117 -1.10 -16.24 -1.32
CA LEU A 117 -1.17 -16.45 -2.76
C LEU A 117 -2.57 -16.09 -3.27
N ILE A 118 -2.68 -14.98 -3.99
CA ILE A 118 -3.93 -14.60 -4.64
C ILE A 118 -4.15 -15.51 -5.84
N SER A 119 -5.24 -16.27 -5.88
CA SER A 119 -5.57 -17.10 -7.04
C SER A 119 -6.28 -16.26 -8.12
N GLU A 120 -6.29 -16.73 -9.37
CA GLU A 120 -6.98 -16.05 -10.47
C GLU A 120 -8.48 -15.88 -10.20
N LYS A 121 -9.13 -16.87 -9.59
CA LYS A 121 -10.55 -16.80 -9.20
C LYS A 121 -10.80 -15.72 -8.15
N VAL A 122 -9.83 -15.55 -7.27
CA VAL A 122 -9.85 -14.59 -6.17
C VAL A 122 -9.54 -13.18 -6.67
N SER A 123 -8.70 -13.06 -7.71
CA SER A 123 -8.32 -11.77 -8.29
C SER A 123 -9.53 -10.93 -8.72
N ALA A 124 -10.58 -11.53 -9.28
CA ALA A 124 -11.79 -10.84 -9.69
C ALA A 124 -12.61 -10.27 -8.51
N GLY A 125 -12.52 -10.90 -7.33
CA GLY A 125 -13.19 -10.44 -6.09
C GLY A 125 -12.26 -9.71 -5.12
N TYR A 126 -10.97 -9.65 -5.42
CA TYR A 126 -9.96 -9.12 -4.50
C TYR A 126 -10.20 -7.65 -4.12
N THR A 127 -10.62 -6.83 -5.07
CA THR A 127 -10.92 -5.41 -4.85
C THR A 127 -12.07 -5.15 -3.87
N SER A 128 -12.97 -6.12 -3.69
CA SER A 128 -14.08 -6.04 -2.72
C SER A 128 -13.79 -6.75 -1.40
N GLY A 129 -12.90 -7.75 -1.40
CA GLY A 129 -12.60 -8.60 -0.23
C GLY A 129 -11.19 -8.42 0.36
N TYR A 130 -10.35 -7.57 -0.22
CA TYR A 130 -8.93 -7.43 0.17
C TYR A 130 -8.71 -7.03 1.64
N ALA A 131 -9.69 -6.38 2.25
CA ALA A 131 -9.65 -5.94 3.64
C ALA A 131 -10.35 -6.90 4.62
N ASP A 132 -10.97 -7.98 4.15
CA ASP A 132 -11.65 -8.96 5.01
C ASP A 132 -10.63 -9.97 5.56
N PRO A 133 -10.41 -10.00 6.90
CA PRO A 133 -9.50 -10.95 7.55
C PRO A 133 -9.87 -12.41 7.29
N ASN A 134 -11.15 -12.76 7.28
CA ASN A 134 -11.60 -14.14 7.08
C ASN A 134 -11.29 -14.62 5.66
N TYR A 135 -11.49 -13.74 4.68
CA TYR A 135 -11.19 -14.01 3.29
C TYR A 135 -9.69 -14.30 3.06
N LEU A 136 -8.80 -13.52 3.70
CA LEU A 136 -7.36 -13.70 3.55
C LEU A 136 -6.85 -14.96 4.24
N GLN A 137 -7.47 -15.40 5.35
CA GLN A 137 -7.09 -16.62 6.06
C GLN A 137 -7.37 -17.90 5.26
N GLU A 138 -8.29 -17.88 4.30
CA GLU A 138 -8.62 -19.01 3.43
C GLU A 138 -7.68 -19.13 2.21
N LEU A 139 -6.81 -18.12 1.98
CA LEU A 139 -5.90 -18.15 0.85
C LEU A 139 -4.77 -19.17 1.07
N PRO A 140 -4.38 -19.88 0.01
CA PRO A 140 -3.17 -20.69 0.06
C PRO A 140 -1.96 -19.79 0.31
N THR A 141 -0.98 -20.33 1.03
CA THR A 141 0.23 -19.61 1.40
C THR A 141 1.47 -20.26 0.79
N LEU A 142 2.53 -19.50 0.65
CA LEU A 142 3.85 -19.97 0.24
C LEU A 142 4.93 -19.37 1.13
N ARG A 143 6.11 -20.00 1.18
CA ARG A 143 7.28 -19.52 1.90
C ARG A 143 8.46 -19.36 0.96
N LEU A 144 9.12 -18.22 1.05
CA LEU A 144 10.36 -17.93 0.32
C LEU A 144 11.44 -17.59 1.35
N PRO A 145 12.39 -18.52 1.61
CA PRO A 145 13.32 -18.41 2.74
C PRO A 145 14.33 -17.26 2.62
N PHE A 146 14.47 -16.67 1.43
CA PHE A 146 15.36 -15.55 1.17
C PHE A 146 14.73 -14.17 1.42
N LEU A 147 13.43 -14.11 1.82
CA LEU A 147 12.76 -12.85 2.13
C LEU A 147 12.89 -12.50 3.62
N SER A 148 12.92 -11.19 3.91
CA SER A 148 12.95 -10.70 5.28
C SER A 148 11.65 -11.00 6.00
N LYS A 149 11.73 -11.43 7.26
CA LYS A 149 10.56 -11.67 8.11
C LYS A 149 9.92 -10.38 8.67
N ASP A 150 10.62 -9.24 8.53
CA ASP A 150 10.17 -7.95 9.08
C ASP A 150 9.32 -7.16 8.07
N ARG A 151 9.00 -7.76 6.92
CA ARG A 151 8.27 -7.10 5.83
C ARG A 151 7.13 -7.95 5.36
N LYS A 152 6.03 -7.31 4.98
CA LYS A 152 4.85 -7.99 4.46
C LYS A 152 4.96 -8.21 2.96
N TYR A 153 4.67 -9.45 2.54
CA TYR A 153 4.69 -9.85 1.14
C TYR A 153 3.36 -10.50 0.73
N ARG A 154 3.06 -10.42 -0.56
CA ARG A 154 1.92 -11.09 -1.18
C ARG A 154 2.25 -11.49 -2.60
N ALA A 155 1.70 -12.61 -3.07
CA ALA A 155 1.89 -13.12 -4.42
C ALA A 155 0.62 -12.91 -5.25
N PHE A 156 0.76 -12.25 -6.40
CA PHE A 156 -0.35 -11.85 -7.26
C PHE A 156 -0.25 -12.56 -8.62
N PRO A 157 -1.35 -13.14 -9.13
CA PRO A 157 -1.36 -13.71 -10.47
C PRO A 157 -1.31 -12.59 -11.51
N ILE A 158 -0.52 -12.80 -12.55
CA ILE A 158 -0.36 -11.85 -13.64
C ILE A 158 -1.09 -12.35 -14.87
N ALA A 159 -1.95 -11.50 -15.43
CA ALA A 159 -2.64 -11.76 -16.68
C ALA A 159 -2.06 -10.87 -17.80
N GLY A 160 -2.02 -11.42 -19.03
CA GLY A 160 -1.54 -10.69 -20.19
C GLY A 160 -0.01 -10.67 -20.35
N ASP A 161 0.45 -9.85 -21.27
CA ASP A 161 1.83 -9.77 -21.76
C ASP A 161 2.40 -8.34 -21.69
N SER A 162 1.84 -7.51 -20.84
CA SER A 162 2.20 -6.09 -20.75
C SER A 162 3.56 -5.83 -20.12
N MET A 163 4.12 -6.82 -19.39
CA MET A 163 5.35 -6.66 -18.59
C MET A 163 6.36 -7.80 -18.84
N PRO A 164 6.79 -8.05 -20.11
CA PRO A 164 7.86 -9.01 -20.34
C PRO A 164 9.12 -8.69 -19.53
N PRO A 165 9.88 -9.69 -19.03
CA PRO A 165 9.73 -11.13 -19.32
C PRO A 165 8.69 -11.86 -18.46
N VAL A 166 7.89 -11.17 -17.64
CA VAL A 166 6.81 -11.77 -16.84
C VAL A 166 5.65 -12.10 -17.77
N VAL A 167 5.37 -13.40 -17.92
CA VAL A 167 4.34 -13.92 -18.83
C VAL A 167 3.02 -14.15 -18.12
N HIS A 168 1.94 -14.28 -18.89
CA HIS A 168 0.63 -14.68 -18.38
C HIS A 168 0.71 -15.94 -17.52
N GLY A 169 -0.03 -16.01 -16.41
CA GLY A 169 -0.01 -17.15 -15.48
C GLY A 169 1.17 -17.18 -14.51
N SER A 170 2.10 -16.21 -14.60
CA SER A 170 3.13 -16.01 -13.58
C SER A 170 2.54 -15.40 -12.31
N TYR A 171 3.25 -15.57 -11.18
CA TYR A 171 2.95 -14.89 -9.93
C TYR A 171 4.04 -13.86 -9.64
N VAL A 172 3.67 -12.62 -9.38
CA VAL A 172 4.58 -11.59 -8.89
C VAL A 172 4.47 -11.51 -7.37
N VAL A 173 5.62 -11.66 -6.70
CA VAL A 173 5.75 -11.44 -5.26
C VAL A 173 6.08 -9.96 -5.05
N GLY A 174 5.20 -9.27 -4.34
CA GLY A 174 5.34 -7.87 -3.98
C GLY A 174 5.55 -7.67 -2.49
N GLU A 175 6.35 -6.69 -2.12
CA GLU A 175 6.50 -6.16 -0.78
C GLU A 175 5.54 -4.98 -0.60
N PHE A 176 4.79 -4.97 0.49
CA PHE A 176 3.83 -3.90 0.77
C PHE A 176 4.50 -2.54 0.93
N VAL A 177 3.98 -1.55 0.22
CA VAL A 177 4.44 -0.15 0.33
C VAL A 177 3.51 0.60 1.27
N GLN A 178 3.99 0.90 2.46
CA GLN A 178 3.23 1.63 3.46
C GLN A 178 3.21 3.15 3.17
N ASP A 179 4.36 3.70 2.82
CA ASP A 179 4.52 5.12 2.50
C ASP A 179 4.68 5.31 0.98
N TRP A 180 3.56 5.62 0.33
CA TRP A 180 3.53 5.81 -1.12
C TRP A 180 4.30 7.04 -1.59
N LEU A 181 4.41 8.08 -0.75
CA LEU A 181 5.14 9.29 -1.10
C LEU A 181 6.64 9.04 -1.25
N ARG A 182 7.17 8.05 -0.52
CA ARG A 182 8.57 7.63 -0.61
C ARG A 182 8.85 6.57 -1.66
N LEU A 183 7.84 6.10 -2.38
CA LEU A 183 8.04 5.16 -3.47
C LEU A 183 8.86 5.83 -4.58
N PRO A 184 10.06 5.33 -4.92
CA PRO A 184 10.85 5.89 -6.00
C PRO A 184 10.11 5.79 -7.32
N SER A 185 10.19 6.81 -8.16
CA SER A 185 9.65 6.75 -9.53
C SER A 185 10.37 5.68 -10.34
N ASN A 186 9.68 5.16 -11.34
CA ASN A 186 10.13 4.07 -12.20
C ASN A 186 10.41 2.74 -11.45
N THR A 187 9.61 2.48 -10.43
CA THR A 187 9.66 1.22 -9.66
C THR A 187 8.60 0.25 -10.18
N PRO A 188 8.96 -1.01 -10.48
CA PRO A 188 7.96 -2.02 -10.85
C PRO A 188 7.13 -2.40 -9.62
N CYS A 189 5.81 -2.28 -9.75
CA CYS A 189 4.87 -2.57 -8.66
C CYS A 189 3.64 -3.30 -9.16
N VAL A 190 3.08 -4.13 -8.28
CA VAL A 190 1.67 -4.49 -8.38
C VAL A 190 0.87 -3.38 -7.71
N VAL A 191 -0.05 -2.81 -8.47
CA VAL A 191 -0.96 -1.76 -8.00
C VAL A 191 -2.37 -2.35 -8.04
N VAL A 192 -3.06 -2.29 -6.91
CA VAL A 192 -4.47 -2.68 -6.80
C VAL A 192 -5.30 -1.43 -6.89
N THR A 193 -6.19 -1.37 -7.87
CA THR A 193 -7.08 -0.22 -8.10
C THR A 193 -8.54 -0.63 -8.03
N LYS A 194 -9.42 0.34 -7.83
CA LYS A 194 -10.88 0.10 -7.83
C LYS A 194 -11.42 -0.24 -9.20
N ALA A 195 -10.89 0.41 -10.24
CA ALA A 195 -11.39 0.29 -11.60
C ALA A 195 -10.72 -0.87 -12.37
N ASP A 196 -9.37 -0.97 -12.32
CA ASP A 196 -8.62 -1.91 -13.16
C ASP A 196 -8.25 -3.20 -12.42
N GLY A 197 -8.57 -3.30 -11.11
CA GLY A 197 -8.22 -4.46 -10.29
C GLY A 197 -6.73 -4.53 -9.99
N ILE A 198 -6.13 -5.71 -10.21
CA ILE A 198 -4.71 -5.98 -9.95
C ILE A 198 -3.93 -5.76 -11.26
N VAL A 199 -3.02 -4.80 -11.27
CA VAL A 199 -2.16 -4.50 -12.42
C VAL A 199 -0.69 -4.51 -12.01
N PHE A 200 0.18 -5.10 -12.85
CA PHE A 200 1.63 -5.06 -12.68
C PHE A 200 2.23 -4.09 -13.69
N LYS A 201 2.86 -3.01 -13.22
CA LYS A 201 3.36 -1.89 -14.05
C LYS A 201 4.59 -1.23 -13.40
N TYR A 202 5.32 -0.45 -14.20
CA TYR A 202 6.24 0.54 -13.67
C TYR A 202 5.46 1.76 -13.21
N VAL A 203 5.73 2.20 -11.98
CA VAL A 203 5.04 3.33 -11.34
C VAL A 203 5.92 4.57 -11.43
N GLN A 204 5.44 5.60 -12.10
CA GLN A 204 5.95 6.96 -11.96
C GLN A 204 5.13 7.65 -10.87
N ASN A 205 5.81 8.03 -9.80
CA ASN A 205 5.18 8.62 -8.62
C ASN A 205 5.01 10.13 -8.79
N LEU A 206 3.79 10.58 -9.04
CA LEU A 206 3.40 11.99 -9.18
C LEU A 206 2.44 12.42 -8.06
N LEU A 207 2.47 11.71 -6.93
CA LEU A 207 1.53 11.93 -5.82
C LEU A 207 1.66 13.31 -5.19
N GLN A 208 2.89 13.82 -5.04
CA GLN A 208 3.14 15.13 -4.41
C GLN A 208 2.66 16.29 -5.29
N GLU A 209 2.76 16.15 -6.60
CA GLU A 209 2.52 17.23 -7.56
C GLU A 209 1.09 17.23 -8.09
N GLN A 210 0.55 16.03 -8.39
CA GLN A 210 -0.69 15.86 -9.15
C GLN A 210 -1.70 14.92 -8.50
N GLN A 211 -1.36 14.26 -7.38
CA GLN A 211 -2.20 13.24 -6.72
C GLN A 211 -2.54 12.05 -7.62
N ILE A 212 -1.63 11.70 -8.53
CA ILE A 212 -1.76 10.58 -9.45
C ILE A 212 -0.53 9.68 -9.42
N LEU A 213 -0.73 8.43 -9.88
CA LEU A 213 0.31 7.52 -10.31
C LEU A 213 0.20 7.36 -11.83
N ARG A 214 1.32 7.50 -12.55
CA ARG A 214 1.37 7.11 -13.96
C ARG A 214 1.95 5.73 -14.08
N LEU A 215 1.20 4.82 -14.71
CA LEU A 215 1.52 3.42 -14.85
C LEU A 215 1.96 3.13 -16.29
N SER A 216 3.14 2.52 -16.46
CA SER A 216 3.70 2.17 -17.76
C SER A 216 4.07 0.70 -17.85
N SER A 217 4.02 0.17 -19.06
CA SER A 217 4.37 -1.21 -19.39
C SER A 217 5.76 -1.28 -20.00
N THR A 218 6.43 -2.44 -19.91
CA THR A 218 7.64 -2.71 -20.69
C THR A 218 7.32 -3.07 -22.13
N ASN A 219 6.13 -3.62 -22.39
CA ASN A 219 5.64 -3.85 -23.75
C ASN A 219 5.12 -2.54 -24.36
N PRO A 220 5.74 -2.00 -25.42
CA PRO A 220 5.39 -0.71 -26.02
C PRO A 220 3.99 -0.68 -26.69
N LEU A 221 3.36 -1.83 -26.87
CA LEU A 221 1.99 -1.90 -27.38
C LEU A 221 0.96 -1.38 -26.38
N TYR A 222 1.33 -1.27 -25.11
CA TYR A 222 0.48 -0.78 -24.02
C TYR A 222 0.86 0.67 -23.68
N ALA A 223 -0.02 1.59 -24.03
CA ALA A 223 0.17 3.01 -23.69
C ALA A 223 0.17 3.23 -22.15
N PRO A 224 0.98 4.14 -21.63
CA PRO A 224 0.90 4.55 -20.23
C PRO A 224 -0.47 5.17 -19.91
N PHE A 225 -0.94 4.97 -18.68
CA PHE A 225 -2.17 5.57 -18.19
C PHE A 225 -2.00 6.11 -16.77
N GLU A 226 -2.92 6.95 -16.35
CA GLU A 226 -2.88 7.65 -15.06
C GLU A 226 -3.98 7.14 -14.14
N VAL A 227 -3.63 6.93 -12.87
CA VAL A 227 -4.55 6.49 -11.83
C VAL A 227 -4.57 7.54 -10.73
N PRO A 228 -5.71 8.16 -10.44
CA PRO A 228 -5.86 9.04 -9.28
C PRO A 228 -5.59 8.28 -7.98
N VAL A 229 -4.95 8.92 -7.02
CA VAL A 229 -4.64 8.28 -5.72
C VAL A 229 -5.89 7.75 -5.02
N ALA A 230 -7.03 8.39 -5.18
CA ALA A 230 -8.31 7.96 -4.61
C ALA A 230 -8.84 6.61 -5.17
N GLU A 231 -8.34 6.19 -6.33
CA GLU A 231 -8.67 4.91 -6.95
C GLU A 231 -7.69 3.80 -6.56
N VAL A 232 -6.53 4.15 -5.99
CA VAL A 232 -5.52 3.18 -5.56
C VAL A 232 -5.91 2.58 -4.22
N LEU A 233 -5.91 1.25 -4.16
CA LEU A 233 -6.20 0.49 -2.95
C LEU A 233 -4.92 0.03 -2.26
N GLU A 234 -3.98 -0.55 -2.99
CA GLU A 234 -2.71 -1.06 -2.47
C GLU A 234 -1.59 -0.88 -3.50
N ILE A 235 -0.37 -0.73 -3.00
CA ILE A 235 0.85 -0.77 -3.81
C ILE A 235 1.79 -1.80 -3.20
N TRP A 236 2.31 -2.69 -4.06
CA TRP A 236 3.24 -3.74 -3.69
C TRP A 236 4.48 -3.64 -4.60
N ARG A 237 5.61 -3.28 -4.03
CA ARG A 237 6.87 -3.18 -4.75
C ARG A 237 7.33 -4.57 -5.19
N PHE A 238 7.70 -4.72 -6.44
CA PHE A 238 8.22 -5.98 -6.99
C PHE A 238 9.45 -6.46 -6.22
N VAL A 239 9.49 -7.75 -5.91
CA VAL A 239 10.62 -8.43 -5.28
C VAL A 239 11.11 -9.58 -6.15
N SER A 240 10.21 -10.43 -6.58
CA SER A 240 10.50 -11.59 -7.44
C SER A 240 9.25 -12.00 -8.22
N TYR A 241 9.44 -12.88 -9.18
CA TYR A 241 8.29 -13.55 -9.81
C TYR A 241 8.55 -15.06 -9.92
N ILE A 242 7.48 -15.81 -9.99
CA ILE A 242 7.46 -17.27 -10.16
C ILE A 242 6.71 -17.53 -11.45
N SER A 243 7.38 -18.18 -12.40
CA SER A 243 6.79 -18.58 -13.68
C SER A 243 6.86 -20.09 -13.86
N ARG A 244 5.84 -20.64 -14.49
CA ARG A 244 5.83 -22.03 -14.95
C ARG A 244 6.38 -22.20 -16.35
N GLU A 245 6.55 -21.07 -17.05
CA GLU A 245 7.06 -21.02 -18.40
C GLU A 245 8.38 -20.26 -18.41
N LEU A 246 9.30 -20.69 -19.23
CA LEU A 246 10.53 -19.93 -19.47
C LEU A 246 10.20 -18.74 -20.37
N PRO A 247 10.84 -17.58 -20.15
CA PRO A 247 10.72 -16.46 -21.08
C PRO A 247 11.14 -16.87 -22.48
N ASP A 248 10.39 -16.43 -23.48
CA ASP A 248 10.75 -16.73 -24.87
C ASP A 248 12.07 -16.00 -25.22
N ILE A 249 13.09 -16.80 -25.50
CA ILE A 249 14.46 -16.32 -25.77
C ILE A 249 14.54 -15.62 -27.14
N GLN A 250 13.47 -15.69 -27.95
CA GLN A 250 13.46 -15.10 -29.31
C GLN A 250 13.48 -13.55 -29.34
N LEU A 251 13.35 -12.88 -28.19
CA LEU A 251 13.54 -11.42 -28.07
C LEU A 251 15.00 -11.06 -27.68
N ASP A 252 15.98 -11.77 -28.22
CA ASP A 252 17.37 -11.35 -28.10
C ASP A 252 17.58 -10.09 -28.94
N HIS A 253 17.60 -8.93 -28.28
CA HIS A 253 17.93 -7.65 -28.91
C HIS A 253 19.30 -7.69 -29.62
N ALA A 254 20.20 -8.58 -29.25
CA ALA A 254 21.46 -8.82 -29.93
C ALA A 254 21.24 -9.51 -31.31
N GLY A 255 20.32 -10.47 -31.37
CA GLY A 255 19.91 -11.14 -32.63
C GLY A 255 19.23 -10.16 -33.59
N LEU A 256 18.30 -9.35 -33.09
CA LEU A 256 17.61 -8.33 -33.87
C LEU A 256 18.61 -7.26 -34.41
N GLY A 257 19.53 -6.81 -33.58
CA GLY A 257 20.58 -5.86 -33.97
C GLY A 257 21.55 -6.43 -35.00
N SER A 258 21.81 -7.73 -35.01
CA SER A 258 22.63 -8.40 -36.01
C SER A 258 21.88 -8.56 -37.35
N GLN A 259 20.59 -8.88 -37.32
CA GLN A 259 19.73 -8.94 -38.50
C GLN A 259 19.56 -7.57 -39.14
N ILE A 260 19.33 -6.51 -38.39
CA ILE A 260 19.23 -5.14 -38.91
C ILE A 260 20.54 -4.73 -39.57
N ARG A 261 21.71 -5.02 -38.98
CA ARG A 261 23.02 -4.74 -39.59
C ARG A 261 23.25 -5.53 -40.87
N ALA A 262 22.85 -6.79 -40.92
CA ALA A 262 22.92 -7.60 -42.12
C ALA A 262 22.03 -7.02 -43.23
N MET A 263 20.77 -6.65 -42.93
CA MET A 263 19.89 -6.00 -43.91
C MET A 263 20.44 -4.65 -44.42
N GLN A 264 21.06 -3.87 -43.53
CA GLN A 264 21.70 -2.60 -43.93
C GLN A 264 22.90 -2.84 -44.84
N ALA A 265 23.71 -3.86 -44.61
CA ALA A 265 24.84 -4.23 -45.47
C ALA A 265 24.37 -4.69 -46.85
N ASP A 266 23.33 -5.52 -46.91
CA ASP A 266 22.74 -5.99 -48.16
C ASP A 266 22.14 -4.84 -48.97
N LEU A 267 21.44 -3.92 -48.33
CA LEU A 267 20.89 -2.72 -48.97
C LEU A 267 22.00 -1.83 -49.55
N GLN A 268 23.09 -1.62 -48.80
CA GLN A 268 24.24 -0.86 -49.30
C GLN A 268 24.97 -1.55 -50.46
N ALA A 269 25.06 -2.87 -50.46
CA ALA A 269 25.63 -3.64 -51.56
C ALA A 269 24.76 -3.53 -52.82
N ALA A 270 23.42 -3.63 -52.70
CA ALA A 270 22.49 -3.48 -53.81
C ALA A 270 22.54 -2.07 -54.40
N LEU A 271 22.62 -1.03 -53.58
CA LEU A 271 22.74 0.36 -54.05
C LEU A 271 24.07 0.63 -54.78
N ARG A 272 25.16 -0.01 -54.40
CA ARG A 272 26.45 0.09 -55.11
C ARG A 272 26.48 -0.70 -56.42
N GLY A 273 25.68 -1.76 -56.54
CA GLY A 273 25.55 -2.55 -57.78
C GLY A 273 24.71 -1.87 -58.87
N HIS A 274 23.86 -0.90 -58.51
CA HIS A 274 23.03 -0.16 -59.48
C HIS A 274 23.69 1.09 -60.07
N ASN A 275 24.88 1.48 -59.59
CA ASN A 275 25.63 2.63 -60.03
C ASN A 275 26.82 2.24 -60.96
N LYS A 276 26.79 1.09 -61.54
CA LYS A 276 27.68 0.67 -62.64
C LYS A 276 26.80 0.34 -63.84
#